data_41c0ff3596382c93e22166211c0e2a1c
#
_entry.id   41c0ff3596382c93e22166211c0e2a1c
#
_cell.length_a   1.000
_cell.length_b   1.000
_cell.length_c   1.000
_cell.angle_alpha   90.00
_cell.angle_beta   90.00
_cell.angle_gamma   90.00
#
_symmetry.space_group_name_H-M   'P 1'
#
loop_
_entity.id
_entity.type
_entity.pdbx_description
1 polymer ?
#
loop_
_entity_poly.entity_id
_entity_poly.type
_entity_poly.pdbx_seq_one_letter_code
_entity_poly.pdbx_strand_id
1 'polypeptide(L)'
;ALPEHRSNMVKLAIADFPGFELCSVEMKSGGKSYSIYTLKKIKKMFPDKDVFFILGIDAFLEIDTWKDYKKVLQQCCFIVISRSGFRLLDAKEVIRGKYWGRICDVSGIKIGRDYKFLPGKIFLFPINALDVASTEIRKCIMTGTSWEGMVSKRVEYYIKENRLYQKNE
;
A
#
# COMPACT_ATOMS: atom_id res chain seq x y z
N ALA A 1 -7.44 -16.19 3.16
CA ALA A 1 -8.59 -16.18 2.23
C ALA A 1 -8.13 -16.26 0.78
N LEU A 2 -8.97 -16.82 -0.09
CA LEU A 2 -8.77 -16.89 -1.54
C LEU A 2 -8.68 -15.48 -2.17
N PRO A 3 -8.08 -15.33 -3.36
CA PRO A 3 -7.96 -14.03 -4.04
C PRO A 3 -9.30 -13.32 -4.26
N GLU A 4 -10.36 -14.07 -4.55
CA GLU A 4 -11.72 -13.54 -4.75
C GLU A 4 -12.26 -12.87 -3.48
N HIS A 5 -12.12 -13.53 -2.32
CA HIS A 5 -12.53 -12.94 -1.04
C HIS A 5 -11.75 -11.65 -0.74
N ARG A 6 -10.44 -11.65 -1.01
CA ARG A 6 -9.62 -10.43 -0.81
C ARG A 6 -10.10 -9.29 -1.71
N SER A 7 -10.40 -9.56 -2.97
CA SER A 7 -10.95 -8.59 -3.90
C SER A 7 -12.29 -8.04 -3.45
N ASN A 8 -13.19 -8.91 -2.99
CA ASN A 8 -14.50 -8.50 -2.51
C ASN A 8 -14.39 -7.62 -1.27
N MET A 9 -13.50 -7.97 -0.32
CA MET A 9 -13.25 -7.12 0.85
C MET A 9 -12.71 -5.73 0.45
N VAL A 10 -11.80 -5.65 -0.52
CA VAL A 10 -11.32 -4.36 -1.03
C VAL A 10 -12.45 -3.57 -1.68
N LYS A 11 -13.26 -4.19 -2.55
CA LYS A 11 -14.44 -3.52 -3.16
C LYS A 11 -15.37 -2.95 -2.11
N LEU A 12 -15.67 -3.72 -1.06
CA LEU A 12 -16.53 -3.27 0.03
C LEU A 12 -15.89 -2.13 0.84
N ALA A 13 -14.57 -2.18 1.06
CA ALA A 13 -13.85 -1.15 1.79
C ALA A 13 -13.84 0.20 1.06
N ILE A 14 -13.75 0.19 -0.28
CA ILE A 14 -13.68 1.41 -1.09
C ILE A 14 -15.02 1.90 -1.63
N ALA A 15 -16.12 1.19 -1.36
CA ALA A 15 -17.43 1.45 -1.96
C ALA A 15 -17.97 2.87 -1.71
N ASP A 16 -17.61 3.48 -0.57
CA ASP A 16 -18.05 4.84 -0.21
C ASP A 16 -17.05 5.93 -0.68
N PHE A 17 -16.00 5.56 -1.40
CA PHE A 17 -14.95 6.46 -1.87
C PHE A 17 -14.91 6.52 -3.40
N PRO A 18 -15.62 7.46 -4.05
CA PRO A 18 -15.79 7.48 -5.51
C PRO A 18 -14.50 7.67 -6.31
N GLY A 19 -13.40 8.08 -5.66
CA GLY A 19 -12.09 8.20 -6.30
C GLY A 19 -11.25 6.92 -6.28
N PHE A 20 -11.77 5.82 -5.72
CA PHE A 20 -11.04 4.55 -5.62
C PHE A 20 -11.62 3.48 -6.53
N GLU A 21 -10.74 2.76 -7.21
CA GLU A 21 -11.11 1.62 -8.04
C GLU A 21 -10.25 0.41 -7.74
N LEU A 22 -10.85 -0.79 -7.78
CA LEU A 22 -10.11 -2.04 -7.66
C LEU A 22 -9.40 -2.38 -8.97
N CYS A 23 -8.08 -2.37 -8.96
CA CYS A 23 -7.27 -2.84 -10.08
C CYS A 23 -6.94 -4.33 -9.93
N SER A 24 -7.46 -5.15 -10.84
CA SER A 24 -7.26 -6.62 -10.84
C SER A 24 -6.05 -7.08 -11.68
N VAL A 25 -5.17 -6.19 -12.07
CA VAL A 25 -4.03 -6.46 -12.98
C VAL A 25 -3.13 -7.59 -12.49
N GLU A 26 -2.92 -7.72 -11.19
CA GLU A 26 -2.09 -8.77 -10.60
C GLU A 26 -2.81 -10.12 -10.54
N MET A 27 -4.11 -10.13 -10.25
CA MET A 27 -4.90 -11.36 -10.18
C MET A 27 -4.96 -12.10 -11.51
N LYS A 28 -4.99 -11.36 -12.62
CA LYS A 28 -5.02 -11.92 -13.99
C LYS A 28 -3.68 -12.49 -14.44
N SER A 29 -2.60 -12.27 -13.69
CA SER A 29 -1.25 -12.61 -14.16
C SER A 29 -0.79 -14.02 -13.79
N GLY A 30 -1.47 -14.69 -12.87
CA GLY A 30 -1.05 -15.99 -12.31
C GLY A 30 0.32 -15.94 -11.63
N GLY A 31 0.53 -16.75 -10.59
CA GLY A 31 1.81 -16.86 -9.90
C GLY A 31 2.19 -15.62 -9.05
N LYS A 32 3.50 -15.45 -8.82
CA LYS A 32 4.04 -14.40 -7.95
C LYS A 32 3.99 -13.04 -8.64
N SER A 33 3.33 -12.07 -8.00
CA SER A 33 3.31 -10.67 -8.46
C SER A 33 4.60 -9.96 -8.07
N TYR A 34 5.13 -9.17 -9.00
CA TYR A 34 6.29 -8.30 -8.78
C TYR A 34 5.94 -6.87 -9.18
N SER A 35 6.20 -5.92 -8.29
CA SER A 35 5.86 -4.50 -8.47
C SER A 35 6.37 -3.91 -9.80
N ILE A 36 7.54 -4.34 -10.27
CA ILE A 36 8.08 -3.89 -11.57
C ILE A 36 7.16 -4.23 -12.74
N TYR A 37 6.53 -5.40 -12.74
CA TYR A 37 5.61 -5.80 -13.82
C TYR A 37 4.26 -5.12 -13.69
N THR A 38 3.77 -4.96 -12.45
CA THR A 38 2.52 -4.23 -12.16
C THR A 38 2.63 -2.78 -12.63
N LEU A 39 3.69 -2.07 -12.25
CA LEU A 39 3.92 -0.69 -12.66
C LEU A 39 4.03 -0.53 -14.18
N LYS A 40 4.72 -1.45 -14.88
CA LYS A 40 4.78 -1.43 -16.35
C LYS A 40 3.40 -1.58 -16.98
N LYS A 41 2.54 -2.45 -16.45
CA LYS A 41 1.16 -2.62 -16.93
C LYS A 41 0.32 -1.38 -16.68
N ILE A 42 0.38 -0.81 -15.46
CA ILE A 42 -0.33 0.42 -15.10
C ILE A 42 0.07 1.56 -16.03
N LYS A 43 1.37 1.77 -16.26
CA LYS A 43 1.84 2.82 -17.18
C LYS A 43 1.39 2.60 -18.62
N LYS A 44 1.28 1.34 -19.06
CA LYS A 44 0.72 1.03 -20.39
C LYS A 44 -0.78 1.32 -20.48
N MET A 45 -1.52 1.12 -19.39
CA MET A 45 -2.95 1.42 -19.30
C MET A 45 -3.22 2.94 -19.23
N PHE A 46 -2.31 3.69 -18.63
CA PHE A 46 -2.44 5.12 -18.39
C PHE A 46 -1.17 5.86 -18.84
N PRO A 47 -0.87 5.93 -20.15
CA PRO A 47 0.41 6.45 -20.67
C PRO A 47 0.64 7.92 -20.32
N ASP A 48 -0.42 8.73 -20.28
CA ASP A 48 -0.36 10.18 -20.07
C ASP A 48 -0.63 10.58 -18.60
N LYS A 49 -0.62 9.62 -17.68
CA LYS A 49 -0.87 9.89 -16.25
C LYS A 49 0.39 9.74 -15.42
N ASP A 50 0.54 10.63 -14.46
CA ASP A 50 1.53 10.47 -13.42
C ASP A 50 1.10 9.33 -12.49
N VAL A 51 2.01 8.38 -12.27
CA VAL A 51 1.78 7.22 -11.40
C VAL A 51 2.45 7.46 -10.06
N PHE A 52 1.69 7.32 -8.99
CA PHE A 52 2.16 7.37 -7.61
C PHE A 52 1.99 6.00 -6.95
N PHE A 53 3.08 5.49 -6.38
CA PHE A 53 3.05 4.26 -5.60
C PHE A 53 3.02 4.62 -4.12
N ILE A 54 1.89 4.35 -3.45
CA ILE A 54 1.71 4.63 -2.02
C ILE A 54 2.01 3.35 -1.24
N LEU A 55 2.89 3.43 -0.23
CA LEU A 55 3.23 2.31 0.65
C LEU A 55 3.65 2.79 2.03
N GLY A 56 3.55 1.90 3.02
CA GLY A 56 4.07 2.15 4.36
C GLY A 56 5.59 2.15 4.40
N ILE A 57 6.15 2.84 5.38
CA ILE A 57 7.61 2.89 5.61
C ILE A 57 8.18 1.47 5.84
N ASP A 58 7.47 0.59 6.52
CA ASP A 58 7.85 -0.81 6.75
C ASP A 58 8.16 -1.55 5.43
N ALA A 59 7.27 -1.44 4.45
CA ALA A 59 7.48 -2.05 3.13
C ALA A 59 8.55 -1.32 2.30
N PHE A 60 8.72 0.00 2.50
CA PHE A 60 9.75 0.76 1.81
C PHE A 60 11.16 0.44 2.32
N LEU A 61 11.33 0.13 3.60
CA LEU A 61 12.62 -0.27 4.17
C LEU A 61 13.15 -1.58 3.56
N GLU A 62 12.28 -2.41 3.00
CA GLU A 62 12.63 -3.65 2.30
C GLU A 62 12.72 -3.47 0.77
N ILE A 63 12.70 -2.23 0.25
CA ILE A 63 12.61 -1.96 -1.19
C ILE A 63 13.79 -2.55 -1.98
N ASP A 64 14.97 -2.63 -1.40
CA ASP A 64 16.16 -3.19 -2.01
C ASP A 64 16.08 -4.70 -2.24
N THR A 65 15.19 -5.40 -1.53
CA THR A 65 14.88 -6.83 -1.73
C THR A 65 13.92 -7.07 -2.90
N TRP A 66 13.27 -6.01 -3.42
CA TRP A 66 12.29 -6.13 -4.47
C TRP A 66 12.97 -6.42 -5.82
N LYS A 67 12.32 -7.27 -6.61
CA LYS A 67 12.80 -7.60 -7.96
C LYS A 67 13.02 -6.32 -8.78
N ASP A 68 14.22 -6.14 -9.30
CA ASP A 68 14.62 -4.98 -10.10
C ASP A 68 14.33 -3.63 -9.41
N TYR A 69 14.50 -3.52 -8.08
CA TYR A 69 14.08 -2.36 -7.29
C TYR A 69 14.58 -1.02 -7.85
N LYS A 70 15.80 -0.96 -8.42
CA LYS A 70 16.33 0.24 -9.06
C LYS A 70 15.48 0.69 -10.25
N LYS A 71 14.93 -0.26 -11.01
CA LYS A 71 13.99 0.03 -12.11
C LYS A 71 12.62 0.40 -11.55
N VAL A 72 12.16 -0.25 -10.47
CA VAL A 72 10.91 0.10 -9.77
C VAL A 72 10.94 1.56 -9.33
N LEU A 73 12.01 2.01 -8.69
CA LEU A 73 12.18 3.39 -8.26
C LEU A 73 12.15 4.41 -9.42
N GLN A 74 12.44 4.00 -10.65
CA GLN A 74 12.42 4.86 -11.83
C GLN A 74 11.07 4.91 -12.54
N GLN A 75 10.13 4.01 -12.20
CA GLN A 75 8.86 3.91 -12.90
C GLN A 75 7.83 4.97 -12.48
N CYS A 76 7.86 5.43 -11.23
CA CYS A 76 6.83 6.31 -10.67
C CYS A 76 7.38 7.17 -9.54
N CYS A 77 6.56 8.08 -9.03
CA CYS A 77 6.78 8.71 -7.74
C CYS A 77 6.38 7.75 -6.61
N PHE A 78 7.07 7.86 -5.48
CA PHE A 78 6.70 7.12 -4.28
C PHE A 78 6.14 8.06 -3.22
N ILE A 79 5.06 7.65 -2.57
CA ILE A 79 4.53 8.28 -1.38
C ILE A 79 4.71 7.27 -0.24
N VAL A 80 5.66 7.53 0.63
CA VAL A 80 5.98 6.68 1.78
C VAL A 80 5.31 7.28 3.01
N ILE A 81 4.36 6.57 3.57
CA ILE A 81 3.58 7.02 4.74
C ILE A 81 4.15 6.44 6.04
N SER A 82 4.02 7.20 7.12
CA SER A 82 4.42 6.75 8.46
C SER A 82 3.62 5.53 8.92
N ARG A 83 4.26 4.71 9.76
CA ARG A 83 3.65 3.57 10.41
C ARG A 83 4.19 3.44 11.83
N SER A 84 3.37 2.99 12.77
CA SER A 84 3.78 2.74 14.15
C SER A 84 5.01 1.84 14.22
N GLY A 85 5.94 2.18 15.10
CA GLY A 85 7.20 1.43 15.29
C GLY A 85 8.31 1.74 14.28
N PHE A 86 8.09 2.61 13.27
CA PHE A 86 9.09 2.96 12.26
C PHE A 86 9.31 4.47 12.16
N ARG A 87 10.56 4.89 11.90
CA ARG A 87 10.88 6.28 11.61
C ARG A 87 10.91 6.50 10.10
N LEU A 88 10.18 7.49 9.60
CA LEU A 88 10.18 7.84 8.16
C LEU A 88 11.57 8.15 7.62
N LEU A 89 12.42 8.76 8.43
CA LEU A 89 13.78 9.14 8.02
C LEU A 89 14.69 7.93 7.75
N ASP A 90 14.35 6.75 8.28
CA ASP A 90 15.11 5.53 8.02
C ASP A 90 15.05 5.13 6.54
N ALA A 91 14.08 5.64 5.77
CA ALA A 91 14.04 5.53 4.32
C ALA A 91 15.32 6.03 3.63
N LYS A 92 16.02 6.99 4.24
CA LYS A 92 17.29 7.54 3.73
C LYS A 92 18.43 6.54 3.83
N GLU A 93 18.36 5.58 4.73
CA GLU A 93 19.41 4.58 4.95
C GLU A 93 19.36 3.46 3.90
N VAL A 94 18.14 3.12 3.44
CA VAL A 94 17.94 2.07 2.43
C VAL A 94 18.30 2.56 1.03
N ILE A 95 18.00 3.83 0.75
CA ILE A 95 18.24 4.45 -0.56
C ILE A 95 19.58 5.19 -0.52
N ARG A 96 20.65 4.53 -0.96
CA ARG A 96 22.01 5.09 -0.98
C ARG A 96 22.41 5.55 -2.38
N GLY A 97 23.48 6.38 -2.43
CA GLY A 97 24.10 6.84 -3.67
C GLY A 97 23.19 7.78 -4.47
N LYS A 98 23.11 7.58 -5.79
CA LYS A 98 22.40 8.48 -6.72
C LYS A 98 20.88 8.64 -6.47
N TYR A 99 20.28 7.77 -5.68
CA TYR A 99 18.84 7.84 -5.36
C TYR A 99 18.55 8.71 -4.13
N TRP A 100 19.56 9.02 -3.32
CA TRP A 100 19.41 9.78 -2.08
C TRP A 100 18.81 11.18 -2.30
N GLY A 101 19.27 11.89 -3.34
CA GLY A 101 18.72 13.19 -3.74
C GLY A 101 17.29 13.16 -4.28
N ARG A 102 16.65 11.98 -4.33
CA ARG A 102 15.24 11.83 -4.73
C ARG A 102 14.26 11.88 -3.56
N ILE A 103 14.76 11.75 -2.33
CA ILE A 103 13.94 11.80 -1.14
C ILE A 103 13.55 13.24 -0.85
N CYS A 104 12.25 13.47 -0.71
CA CYS A 104 11.64 14.73 -0.31
C CYS A 104 10.87 14.50 0.99
N ASP A 105 11.41 15.01 2.08
CA ASP A 105 10.68 15.03 3.35
C ASP A 105 9.67 16.18 3.29
N VAL A 106 8.41 15.86 3.40
CA VAL A 106 7.31 16.83 3.40
C VAL A 106 6.75 17.08 4.79
N SER A 107 7.46 16.64 5.83
CA SER A 107 7.12 16.93 7.23
C SER A 107 7.07 18.44 7.43
N GLY A 108 5.96 18.94 7.94
CA GLY A 108 5.78 20.39 8.16
C GLY A 108 5.46 21.21 6.91
N ILE A 109 5.42 20.63 5.72
CA ILE A 109 4.99 21.32 4.50
C ILE A 109 3.47 21.21 4.39
N LYS A 110 2.80 22.35 4.25
CA LYS A 110 1.37 22.38 3.94
C LYS A 110 1.16 22.05 2.49
N ILE A 111 0.78 20.79 2.20
CA ILE A 111 0.46 20.33 0.86
C ILE A 111 -0.93 20.88 0.47
N GLY A 112 -0.96 21.86 -0.43
CA GLY A 112 -2.17 22.42 -1.01
C GLY A 112 -2.48 21.78 -2.38
N ARG A 113 -3.61 22.17 -2.99
CA ARG A 113 -4.02 21.69 -4.31
C ARG A 113 -2.99 21.98 -5.43
N ASP A 114 -2.22 23.04 -5.26
CA ASP A 114 -1.22 23.51 -6.23
C ASP A 114 0.17 22.90 -6.00
N TYR A 115 0.32 22.00 -5.03
CA TYR A 115 1.60 21.35 -4.78
C TYR A 115 2.00 20.47 -5.97
N LYS A 116 3.13 20.79 -6.59
CA LYS A 116 3.66 20.03 -7.74
C LYS A 116 4.57 18.92 -7.25
N PHE A 117 4.11 17.70 -7.42
CA PHE A 117 4.94 16.52 -7.20
C PHE A 117 5.93 16.35 -8.35
N LEU A 118 7.22 16.40 -8.05
CA LEU A 118 8.26 16.23 -9.08
C LEU A 118 8.37 14.75 -9.48
N PRO A 119 8.40 14.43 -10.78
CA PRO A 119 8.53 13.06 -11.27
C PRO A 119 9.73 12.32 -10.71
N GLY A 120 9.52 11.05 -10.37
CA GLY A 120 10.58 10.18 -9.90
C GLY A 120 11.10 10.49 -8.49
N LYS A 121 10.43 11.33 -7.72
CA LYS A 121 10.77 11.60 -6.32
C LYS A 121 10.10 10.61 -5.37
N ILE A 122 10.63 10.56 -4.15
CA ILE A 122 10.17 9.73 -3.03
C ILE A 122 9.78 10.69 -1.93
N PHE A 123 8.49 10.83 -1.68
CA PHE A 123 7.94 11.76 -0.72
C PHE A 123 7.69 11.05 0.61
N LEU A 124 8.25 11.55 1.70
CA LEU A 124 8.02 11.04 3.04
C LEU A 124 6.85 11.82 3.68
N PHE A 125 5.72 11.15 3.83
CA PHE A 125 4.50 11.73 4.39
C PHE A 125 4.26 11.26 5.81
N PRO A 126 4.41 12.12 6.82
CA PRO A 126 3.94 11.81 8.15
C PRO A 126 2.41 11.88 8.18
N ILE A 127 1.78 10.76 8.50
CA ILE A 127 0.33 10.68 8.72
C ILE A 127 0.05 10.12 10.11
N ASN A 128 -1.06 10.51 10.68
CA ASN A 128 -1.55 9.89 11.91
C ASN A 128 -2.38 8.65 11.53
N ALA A 129 -1.67 7.57 11.15
CA ALA A 129 -2.30 6.32 10.74
C ALA A 129 -2.84 5.56 11.97
N LEU A 130 -3.98 4.91 11.79
CA LEU A 130 -4.45 3.92 12.76
C LEU A 130 -3.45 2.75 12.82
N ASP A 131 -3.11 2.33 14.03
CA ASP A 131 -2.20 1.20 14.24
C ASP A 131 -2.98 -0.12 14.09
N VAL A 132 -3.33 -0.43 12.87
CA VAL A 132 -4.07 -1.64 12.51
C VAL A 132 -3.33 -2.41 11.45
N ALA A 133 -3.01 -3.66 11.74
CA ALA A 133 -2.39 -4.58 10.80
C ALA A 133 -3.34 -5.73 10.42
N SER A 134 -3.37 -6.09 9.15
CA SER A 134 -4.20 -7.22 8.68
C SER A 134 -3.82 -8.56 9.35
N THR A 135 -2.58 -8.71 9.78
CA THR A 135 -2.10 -9.88 10.53
C THR A 135 -2.73 -9.95 11.92
N GLU A 136 -2.87 -8.78 12.58
CA GLU A 136 -3.52 -8.68 13.89
C GLU A 136 -5.00 -9.01 13.79
N ILE A 137 -5.72 -8.44 12.80
CA ILE A 137 -7.12 -8.77 12.56
C ILE A 137 -7.32 -10.27 12.38
N ARG A 138 -6.51 -10.93 11.55
CA ARG A 138 -6.58 -12.37 11.35
C ARG A 138 -6.30 -13.16 12.63
N LYS A 139 -5.35 -12.71 13.45
CA LYS A 139 -5.05 -13.32 14.74
C LYS A 139 -6.25 -13.20 15.69
N CYS A 140 -6.85 -12.03 15.81
CA CYS A 140 -8.04 -11.81 16.63
C CYS A 140 -9.19 -12.74 16.21
N ILE A 141 -9.45 -12.86 14.90
CA ILE A 141 -10.48 -13.76 14.39
C ILE A 141 -10.18 -15.23 14.76
N MET A 142 -8.92 -15.67 14.57
CA MET A 142 -8.50 -17.02 14.91
C MET A 142 -8.60 -17.35 16.39
N THR A 143 -8.37 -16.35 17.26
CA THR A 143 -8.38 -16.55 18.74
C THR A 143 -9.72 -16.21 19.38
N GLY A 144 -10.72 -15.73 18.60
CA GLY A 144 -12.00 -15.29 19.13
C GLY A 144 -11.93 -13.96 19.89
N THR A 145 -10.84 -13.21 19.78
CA THR A 145 -10.68 -11.88 20.40
C THR A 145 -11.40 -10.82 19.57
N SER A 146 -11.87 -9.75 20.20
CA SER A 146 -12.55 -8.66 19.51
C SER A 146 -11.63 -7.96 18.49
N TRP A 147 -12.18 -7.69 17.32
CA TRP A 147 -11.55 -6.94 16.22
C TRP A 147 -12.51 -5.90 15.62
N GLU A 148 -13.56 -5.56 16.39
CA GLU A 148 -14.53 -4.55 15.99
C GLU A 148 -13.87 -3.19 15.78
N GLY A 149 -14.30 -2.48 14.72
CA GLY A 149 -13.75 -1.18 14.36
C GLY A 149 -12.40 -1.19 13.64
N MET A 150 -11.73 -2.35 13.53
CA MET A 150 -10.46 -2.46 12.79
C MET A 150 -10.66 -2.46 11.26
N VAL A 151 -11.88 -2.72 10.80
CA VAL A 151 -12.28 -2.64 9.38
C VAL A 151 -13.67 -1.99 9.27
N SER A 152 -14.07 -1.62 8.04
CA SER A 152 -15.42 -1.10 7.82
C SER A 152 -16.48 -2.15 8.15
N LYS A 153 -17.66 -1.72 8.58
CA LYS A 153 -18.79 -2.62 8.92
C LYS A 153 -19.14 -3.58 7.77
N ARG A 154 -19.04 -3.13 6.53
CA ARG A 154 -19.30 -3.99 5.34
C ARG A 154 -18.27 -5.11 5.22
N VAL A 155 -17.00 -4.81 5.46
CA VAL A 155 -15.92 -5.81 5.44
C VAL A 155 -16.05 -6.76 6.62
N GLU A 156 -16.38 -6.25 7.82
CA GLU A 156 -16.63 -7.05 9.00
C GLU A 156 -17.74 -8.09 8.76
N TYR A 157 -18.88 -7.62 8.25
CA TYR A 157 -20.01 -8.49 7.89
C TYR A 157 -19.60 -9.56 6.88
N TYR A 158 -18.89 -9.17 5.81
CA TYR A 158 -18.42 -10.11 4.79
C TYR A 158 -17.51 -11.20 5.36
N ILE A 159 -16.59 -10.84 6.24
CA ILE A 159 -15.67 -11.79 6.90
C ILE A 159 -16.47 -12.79 7.74
N LYS A 160 -17.45 -12.33 8.52
CA LYS A 160 -18.30 -13.18 9.37
C LYS A 160 -19.18 -14.13 8.54
N GLU A 161 -19.87 -13.61 7.53
CA GLU A 161 -20.74 -14.40 6.63
C GLU A 161 -19.98 -15.52 5.90
N ASN A 162 -18.77 -15.22 5.44
CA ASN A 162 -17.95 -16.20 4.70
C ASN A 162 -17.02 -17.01 5.61
N ARG A 163 -17.15 -16.89 6.93
CA ARG A 163 -16.34 -17.59 7.95
C ARG A 163 -14.82 -17.52 7.66
N LEU A 164 -14.36 -16.34 7.19
CA LEU A 164 -12.96 -16.18 6.81
C LEU A 164 -12.06 -16.11 8.04
N TYR A 165 -10.87 -16.69 7.92
CA TYR A 165 -9.80 -16.65 8.93
C TYR A 165 -10.14 -17.34 10.27
N GLN A 166 -11.24 -18.08 10.35
CA GLN A 166 -11.56 -18.89 11.53
C GLN A 166 -10.61 -20.11 11.58
N LYS A 167 -10.36 -20.65 12.78
CA LYS A 167 -9.76 -21.97 12.91
C LYS A 167 -10.69 -22.99 12.22
N ASN A 168 -10.14 -23.74 11.26
CA ASN A 168 -10.81 -24.98 10.87
C ASN A 168 -10.74 -25.92 12.09
N GLU A 169 -11.89 -26.33 12.58
CA GLU A 169 -11.98 -27.41 13.54
C GLU A 169 -11.43 -28.70 12.96
#